data_d07749ec83bbd543556cc166b48eeb6e
#
_entry.id   d07749ec83bbd543556cc166b48eeb6e
#
_cell.length_a   1.000
_cell.length_b   1.000
_cell.length_c   1.000
_cell.angle_alpha   90.00
_cell.angle_beta   90.00
_cell.angle_gamma   90.00
#
_symmetry.space_group_name_H-M   'P 1'
#
loop_
_entity.id
_entity.type
_entity.pdbx_description
1 polymer ?
#
loop_
_entity_poly.entity_id
_entity_poly.type
_entity_poly.pdbx_seq_one_letter_code
_entity_poly.pdbx_strand_id
1 'polypeptide(L)'
;QLMPAVVPQLKSITIGGATAGIGIESSSFKYGFVHETILEIEVLLPDGTVAVATKDNEHRDLFFGFANSYGTLGYALKVKVQLVPVRKFVKLQHERYSDLETYFQALGRVCQDKQVDFVDGTMFNEQALYITTGVFVDQAEWLSDYTYRHIYYQSIPCKKIDHLTTHDYLWR
;
A
#
# COMPACT_ATOMS: atom_id res chain seq x y z
N GLN A 1 1.45 0.79 -18.31
CA GLN A 1 1.04 1.73 -17.24
C GLN A 1 1.96 1.57 -16.04
N LEU A 2 2.05 2.62 -15.21
CA LEU A 2 2.88 2.65 -14.01
C LEU A 2 2.05 3.15 -12.82
N MET A 3 2.40 2.70 -11.60
CA MET A 3 1.89 3.25 -10.35
C MET A 3 3.05 3.47 -9.37
N PRO A 4 2.91 4.31 -8.31
CA PRO A 4 3.82 4.28 -7.19
C PRO A 4 3.91 2.88 -6.58
N ALA A 5 5.08 2.44 -6.13
CA ALA A 5 5.29 1.09 -5.60
C ALA A 5 4.38 0.79 -4.39
N VAL A 6 4.12 1.81 -3.57
CA VAL A 6 3.18 1.77 -2.44
C VAL A 6 2.22 2.95 -2.54
N VAL A 7 0.92 2.68 -2.63
CA VAL A 7 -0.13 3.70 -2.85
C VAL A 7 -1.04 3.75 -1.62
N PRO A 8 -1.18 4.91 -0.94
CA PRO A 8 -2.13 5.07 0.16
C PRO A 8 -3.56 4.74 -0.28
N GLN A 9 -4.22 3.85 0.46
CA GLN A 9 -5.55 3.35 0.13
C GLN A 9 -6.63 4.44 0.16
N LEU A 10 -6.49 5.45 1.01
CA LEU A 10 -7.43 6.57 1.07
C LEU A 10 -6.99 7.70 0.14
N LYS A 11 -7.84 8.10 -0.80
CA LYS A 11 -7.58 9.19 -1.76
C LYS A 11 -7.31 10.55 -1.10
N SER A 12 -7.75 10.73 0.15
CA SER A 12 -7.53 11.96 0.92
C SER A 12 -6.15 12.06 1.55
N ILE A 13 -5.39 10.96 1.62
CA ILE A 13 -4.03 10.96 2.16
C ILE A 13 -3.08 11.52 1.10
N THR A 14 -2.36 12.58 1.46
CA THR A 14 -1.28 13.10 0.60
C THR A 14 -0.05 12.20 0.68
N ILE A 15 0.73 12.13 -0.40
CA ILE A 15 1.98 11.36 -0.40
C ILE A 15 2.98 11.89 0.64
N GLY A 16 3.02 13.20 0.87
CA GLY A 16 3.84 13.81 1.93
C GLY A 16 3.39 13.36 3.33
N GLY A 17 2.07 13.31 3.57
CA GLY A 17 1.51 12.80 4.83
C GLY A 17 1.78 11.31 5.04
N ALA A 18 1.65 10.49 4.00
CA ALA A 18 1.97 9.07 4.05
C ALA A 18 3.47 8.82 4.30
N THR A 19 4.35 9.68 3.77
CA THR A 19 5.79 9.62 4.02
C THR A 19 6.12 10.00 5.46
N ALA A 20 5.59 11.14 5.94
CA ALA A 20 5.84 11.62 7.30
C ALA A 20 5.17 10.75 8.38
N GLY A 21 4.11 10.02 8.06
CA GLY A 21 3.32 9.19 8.98
C GLY A 21 3.56 7.69 8.86
N ILE A 22 4.54 7.26 8.08
CA ILE A 22 4.86 5.83 7.83
C ILE A 22 3.62 5.05 7.32
N GLY A 23 3.20 5.34 6.08
CA GLY A 23 2.12 4.59 5.45
C GLY A 23 2.50 3.14 5.14
N ILE A 24 1.61 2.20 5.50
CA ILE A 24 1.70 0.78 5.15
C ILE A 24 0.50 0.41 4.27
N GLU A 25 0.74 -0.38 3.22
CA GLU A 25 -0.28 -0.79 2.24
C GLU A 25 -0.08 -2.24 1.83
N SER A 26 -1.02 -2.80 1.07
CA SER A 26 -1.01 -4.21 0.66
C SER A 26 0.20 -4.64 -0.18
N SER A 27 0.94 -3.71 -0.76
CA SER A 27 2.20 -3.97 -1.48
C SER A 27 3.46 -3.80 -0.61
N SER A 28 3.30 -3.37 0.65
CA SER A 28 4.42 -3.07 1.55
C SER A 28 5.26 -4.30 1.91
N PHE A 29 4.68 -5.51 1.89
CA PHE A 29 5.44 -6.75 2.10
C PHE A 29 6.56 -6.94 1.05
N LYS A 30 6.40 -6.33 -0.13
CA LYS A 30 7.31 -6.44 -1.29
C LYS A 30 8.22 -5.22 -1.44
N TYR A 31 7.72 -4.02 -1.14
CA TYR A 31 8.40 -2.75 -1.42
C TYR A 31 8.74 -1.94 -0.17
N GLY A 32 8.39 -2.41 1.01
CA GLY A 32 8.54 -1.65 2.25
C GLY A 32 7.40 -0.63 2.45
N PHE A 33 7.57 0.28 3.40
CA PHE A 33 6.61 1.34 3.67
C PHE A 33 6.66 2.45 2.61
N VAL A 34 5.69 3.36 2.63
CA VAL A 34 5.65 4.48 1.67
C VAL A 34 6.98 5.24 1.64
N HIS A 35 7.53 5.61 2.80
CA HIS A 35 8.78 6.38 2.89
C HIS A 35 10.00 5.63 2.32
N GLU A 36 10.01 4.29 2.34
CA GLU A 36 11.11 3.47 1.80
C GLU A 36 11.12 3.45 0.26
N THR A 37 10.01 3.84 -0.38
CA THR A 37 9.88 3.97 -1.83
C THR A 37 10.16 5.38 -2.35
N ILE A 38 10.48 6.32 -1.45
CA ILE A 38 10.80 7.69 -1.79
C ILE A 38 12.26 7.80 -2.26
N LEU A 39 12.47 8.56 -3.31
CA LEU A 39 13.79 8.80 -3.90
C LEU A 39 14.34 10.18 -3.55
N GLU A 40 13.44 11.17 -3.38
CA GLU A 40 13.78 12.57 -3.11
C GLU A 40 12.59 13.28 -2.48
N ILE A 41 12.85 14.19 -1.56
CA ILE A 41 11.82 15.03 -0.92
C ILE A 41 12.29 16.49 -0.98
N GLU A 42 11.44 17.37 -1.50
CA GLU A 42 11.60 18.83 -1.38
C GLU A 42 10.83 19.27 -0.13
N VAL A 43 11.54 19.74 0.87
CA VAL A 43 10.99 20.07 2.20
C VAL A 43 11.04 21.56 2.46
N LEU A 44 9.91 22.17 2.80
CA LEU A 44 9.85 23.52 3.36
C LEU A 44 10.19 23.42 4.86
N LEU A 45 11.30 24.05 5.25
CA LEU A 45 11.78 24.08 6.64
C LEU A 45 11.11 25.19 7.44
N PRO A 46 11.17 25.14 8.80
CA PRO A 46 10.54 26.14 9.67
C PRO A 46 11.05 27.58 9.48
N ASP A 47 12.27 27.76 9.00
CA ASP A 47 12.86 29.07 8.70
C ASP A 47 12.44 29.66 7.33
N GLY A 48 11.59 28.92 6.59
CA GLY A 48 11.10 29.32 5.26
C GLY A 48 12.03 28.90 4.12
N THR A 49 13.14 28.27 4.39
CA THR A 49 14.02 27.73 3.33
C THR A 49 13.48 26.42 2.78
N VAL A 50 13.88 26.08 1.53
CA VAL A 50 13.49 24.83 0.88
C VAL A 50 14.74 23.97 0.69
N ALA A 51 14.73 22.79 1.27
CA ALA A 51 15.80 21.80 1.14
C ALA A 51 15.36 20.63 0.24
N VAL A 52 16.20 20.22 -0.69
CA VAL A 52 16.02 19.00 -1.49
C VAL A 52 16.82 17.89 -0.83
N ALA A 53 16.12 16.95 -0.18
CA ALA A 53 16.72 15.88 0.59
C ALA A 53 16.68 14.55 -0.19
N THR A 54 17.83 13.89 -0.25
CA THR A 54 18.01 12.55 -0.81
C THR A 54 18.86 11.69 0.14
N LYS A 55 18.93 10.39 -0.11
CA LYS A 55 19.76 9.48 0.67
C LYS A 55 21.27 9.75 0.55
N ASP A 56 21.71 10.49 -0.48
CA ASP A 56 23.12 10.60 -0.88
C ASP A 56 23.66 12.06 -0.88
N ASN A 57 22.85 13.08 -0.48
CA ASN A 57 23.28 14.48 -0.45
C ASN A 57 23.48 15.02 0.98
N GLU A 58 23.85 16.30 1.12
CA GLU A 58 24.08 17.00 2.40
C GLU A 58 22.84 17.00 3.32
N HIS A 59 21.64 16.83 2.77
CA HIS A 59 20.38 16.75 3.53
C HIS A 59 19.96 15.31 3.83
N ARG A 60 20.90 14.36 3.84
CA ARG A 60 20.65 12.95 4.09
C ARG A 60 19.94 12.69 5.44
N ASP A 61 20.35 13.41 6.48
CA ASP A 61 19.73 13.23 7.80
C ASP A 61 18.28 13.73 7.82
N LEU A 62 17.96 14.80 7.08
CA LEU A 62 16.58 15.25 6.86
C LEU A 62 15.80 14.20 6.08
N PHE A 63 16.38 13.61 5.03
CA PHE A 63 15.73 12.57 4.23
C PHE A 63 15.28 11.38 5.07
N PHE A 64 16.16 10.81 5.88
CA PHE A 64 15.84 9.68 6.76
C PHE A 64 15.01 10.09 7.98
N GLY A 65 15.23 11.25 8.54
CA GLY A 65 14.48 11.78 9.69
C GLY A 65 13.06 12.23 9.33
N PHE A 66 12.75 12.47 8.04
CA PHE A 66 11.43 12.92 7.60
C PHE A 66 10.35 11.84 7.79
N ALA A 67 10.71 10.56 7.67
CA ALA A 67 9.84 9.44 8.00
C ALA A 67 9.50 9.47 9.50
N ASN A 68 8.23 9.26 9.85
CA ASN A 68 7.71 9.32 11.22
C ASN A 68 7.89 10.70 11.93
N SER A 69 8.13 11.76 11.18
CA SER A 69 8.29 13.11 11.74
C SER A 69 6.95 13.80 12.06
N TYR A 70 5.86 13.32 11.47
CA TYR A 70 4.50 13.91 11.61
C TYR A 70 4.47 15.42 11.36
N GLY A 71 5.34 15.93 10.47
CA GLY A 71 5.42 17.34 10.13
C GLY A 71 6.27 18.19 11.06
N THR A 72 6.95 17.61 12.05
CA THR A 72 7.80 18.39 13.00
C THR A 72 9.08 18.93 12.36
N LEU A 73 9.53 18.34 11.25
CA LEU A 73 10.73 18.76 10.53
C LEU A 73 10.43 19.69 9.34
N GLY A 74 9.17 19.85 8.96
CA GLY A 74 8.76 20.69 7.84
C GLY A 74 7.65 20.05 6.99
N TYR A 75 7.37 20.66 5.84
CA TYR A 75 6.34 20.19 4.92
C TYR A 75 6.95 19.68 3.61
N ALA A 76 6.56 18.46 3.19
CA ALA A 76 6.92 17.97 1.86
C ALA A 76 6.16 18.75 0.78
N LEU A 77 6.88 19.52 -0.03
CA LEU A 77 6.34 20.27 -1.17
C LEU A 77 6.26 19.39 -2.41
N LYS A 78 7.30 18.60 -2.66
CA LYS A 78 7.38 17.63 -3.75
C LYS A 78 8.04 16.34 -3.27
N VAL A 79 7.60 15.23 -3.86
CA VAL A 79 8.13 13.90 -3.53
C VAL A 79 8.37 13.14 -4.84
N LYS A 80 9.58 12.63 -5.02
CA LYS A 80 9.92 11.72 -6.11
C LYS A 80 9.81 10.29 -5.60
N VAL A 81 8.96 9.49 -6.24
CA VAL A 81 8.63 8.14 -5.81
C VAL A 81 9.08 7.08 -6.81
N GLN A 82 9.37 5.88 -6.32
CA GLN A 82 9.60 4.72 -7.16
C GLN A 82 8.29 4.31 -7.85
N LEU A 83 8.35 4.08 -9.16
CA LEU A 83 7.22 3.57 -9.94
C LEU A 83 7.45 2.11 -10.32
N VAL A 84 6.35 1.35 -10.38
CA VAL A 84 6.34 -0.05 -10.80
C VAL A 84 5.34 -0.27 -11.92
N PRO A 85 5.58 -1.23 -12.85
CA PRO A 85 4.64 -1.58 -13.88
C PRO A 85 3.39 -2.23 -13.31
N VAL A 86 2.24 -1.94 -13.92
CA VAL A 86 0.94 -2.50 -13.54
C VAL A 86 0.23 -3.10 -14.75
N ARG A 87 -0.69 -4.05 -14.49
CA ARG A 87 -1.65 -4.53 -15.47
C ARG A 87 -3.01 -3.86 -15.25
N LYS A 88 -3.95 -4.13 -16.15
CA LYS A 88 -5.25 -3.47 -16.17
C LYS A 88 -6.14 -3.86 -14.99
N PHE A 89 -6.03 -5.11 -14.51
CA PHE A 89 -6.88 -5.66 -13.49
C PHE A 89 -6.07 -6.31 -12.37
N VAL A 90 -6.71 -6.45 -11.21
CA VAL A 90 -6.23 -7.23 -10.06
C VAL A 90 -7.24 -8.34 -9.81
N LYS A 91 -6.75 -9.59 -9.78
CA LYS A 91 -7.49 -10.75 -9.32
C LYS A 91 -7.17 -10.95 -7.83
N LEU A 92 -8.21 -10.98 -7.00
CA LEU A 92 -8.12 -11.24 -5.58
C LEU A 92 -8.53 -12.68 -5.28
N GLN A 93 -7.87 -13.26 -4.27
CA GLN A 93 -8.26 -14.53 -3.68
C GLN A 93 -8.34 -14.37 -2.16
N HIS A 94 -9.50 -14.71 -1.59
CA HIS A 94 -9.75 -14.64 -0.15
C HIS A 94 -9.69 -16.05 0.43
N GLU A 95 -8.82 -16.27 1.40
CA GLU A 95 -8.64 -17.55 2.09
C GLU A 95 -8.94 -17.37 3.57
N ARG A 96 -9.83 -18.22 4.10
CA ARG A 96 -10.28 -18.17 5.48
C ARG A 96 -9.46 -19.12 6.36
N TYR A 97 -9.15 -18.65 7.57
CA TYR A 97 -8.51 -19.39 8.64
C TYR A 97 -9.37 -19.28 9.91
N SER A 98 -9.34 -20.32 10.75
CA SER A 98 -10.12 -20.42 12.00
C SER A 98 -9.26 -20.36 13.25
N ASP A 99 -7.94 -20.26 13.11
CA ASP A 99 -6.99 -20.10 14.21
C ASP A 99 -5.80 -19.24 13.81
N LEU A 100 -5.18 -18.59 14.79
CA LEU A 100 -4.08 -17.66 14.58
C LEU A 100 -2.78 -18.33 14.13
N GLU A 101 -2.52 -19.55 14.58
CA GLU A 101 -1.25 -20.22 14.27
C GLU A 101 -1.16 -20.54 12.78
N THR A 102 -2.19 -21.21 12.23
CA THR A 102 -2.24 -21.53 10.80
C THR A 102 -2.33 -20.27 9.95
N TYR A 103 -3.05 -19.23 10.42
CA TYR A 103 -3.12 -17.94 9.76
C TYR A 103 -1.74 -17.28 9.60
N PHE A 104 -0.97 -17.14 10.69
CA PHE A 104 0.35 -16.49 10.62
C PHE A 104 1.38 -17.32 9.85
N GLN A 105 1.31 -18.65 9.95
CA GLN A 105 2.15 -19.54 9.13
C GLN A 105 1.84 -19.37 7.62
N ALA A 106 0.57 -19.28 7.26
CA ALA A 106 0.15 -19.06 5.88
C ALA A 106 0.55 -17.66 5.40
N LEU A 107 0.33 -16.62 6.22
CA LEU A 107 0.73 -15.25 5.91
C LEU A 107 2.23 -15.14 5.64
N GLY A 108 3.06 -15.79 6.47
CA GLY A 108 4.51 -15.82 6.26
C GLY A 108 4.91 -16.46 4.93
N ARG A 109 4.22 -17.55 4.52
CA ARG A 109 4.46 -18.19 3.20
C ARG A 109 4.04 -17.30 2.05
N VAL A 110 2.85 -16.69 2.14
CA VAL A 110 2.31 -15.80 1.11
C VAL A 110 3.21 -14.59 0.88
N CYS A 111 3.75 -13.99 1.95
CA CYS A 111 4.66 -12.84 1.84
C CYS A 111 6.01 -13.19 1.18
N GLN A 112 6.37 -14.47 1.08
CA GLN A 112 7.57 -14.93 0.37
C GLN A 112 7.30 -15.27 -1.10
N ASP A 113 6.03 -15.36 -1.51
CA ASP A 113 5.65 -15.70 -2.89
C ASP A 113 5.85 -14.48 -3.81
N LYS A 114 6.84 -14.58 -4.71
CA LYS A 114 7.16 -13.52 -5.67
C LYS A 114 6.08 -13.28 -6.72
N GLN A 115 5.11 -14.20 -6.89
CA GLN A 115 4.02 -14.06 -7.84
C GLN A 115 2.86 -13.23 -7.30
N VAL A 116 2.81 -13.01 -5.98
CA VAL A 116 1.81 -12.17 -5.33
C VAL A 116 2.24 -10.71 -5.41
N ASP A 117 1.32 -9.83 -5.79
CA ASP A 117 1.55 -8.38 -5.89
C ASP A 117 1.02 -7.63 -4.67
N PHE A 118 -0.02 -8.15 -4.02
CA PHE A 118 -0.71 -7.54 -2.89
C PHE A 118 -1.09 -8.58 -1.84
N VAL A 119 -0.93 -8.24 -0.58
CA VAL A 119 -1.33 -9.08 0.56
C VAL A 119 -2.06 -8.21 1.59
N ASP A 120 -3.28 -8.60 1.95
CA ASP A 120 -4.04 -8.01 3.04
C ASP A 120 -4.44 -9.07 4.05
N GLY A 121 -4.40 -8.73 5.34
CA GLY A 121 -4.94 -9.52 6.42
C GLY A 121 -6.20 -8.86 6.99
N THR A 122 -7.30 -9.61 7.12
CA THR A 122 -8.54 -9.11 7.73
C THR A 122 -9.02 -10.07 8.81
N MET A 123 -9.19 -9.57 10.03
CA MET A 123 -9.70 -10.34 11.16
C MET A 123 -11.08 -9.80 11.54
N PHE A 124 -12.12 -10.59 11.32
CA PHE A 124 -13.49 -10.27 11.76
C PHE A 124 -13.74 -10.69 13.20
N ASN A 125 -13.19 -11.83 13.60
CA ASN A 125 -13.16 -12.36 14.95
C ASN A 125 -12.09 -13.47 15.05
N GLU A 126 -11.94 -14.10 16.20
CA GLU A 126 -10.92 -15.13 16.49
C GLU A 126 -11.02 -16.38 15.59
N GLN A 127 -12.17 -16.65 14.98
CA GLN A 127 -12.44 -17.80 14.12
C GLN A 127 -12.70 -17.42 12.66
N ALA A 128 -12.59 -16.14 12.32
CA ALA A 128 -12.84 -15.61 10.98
C ALA A 128 -11.71 -14.66 10.56
N LEU A 129 -10.58 -15.26 10.24
CA LEU A 129 -9.35 -14.61 9.80
C LEU A 129 -9.23 -14.84 8.28
N TYR A 130 -8.89 -13.81 7.55
CA TYR A 130 -8.76 -13.90 6.09
C TYR A 130 -7.41 -13.36 5.62
N ILE A 131 -6.76 -14.10 4.74
CA ILE A 131 -5.67 -13.59 3.92
C ILE A 131 -6.25 -13.33 2.54
N THR A 132 -6.09 -12.11 2.06
CA THR A 132 -6.41 -11.73 0.69
C THR A 132 -5.13 -11.54 -0.08
N THR A 133 -4.91 -12.34 -1.10
CA THR A 133 -3.84 -12.15 -2.07
C THR A 133 -4.37 -11.47 -3.31
N GLY A 134 -3.58 -10.57 -3.89
CA GLY A 134 -3.88 -9.93 -5.17
C GLY A 134 -2.76 -10.15 -6.17
N VAL A 135 -3.11 -10.43 -7.41
CA VAL A 135 -2.17 -10.56 -8.53
C VAL A 135 -2.65 -9.73 -9.71
N PHE A 136 -1.71 -9.09 -10.40
CA PHE A 136 -2.03 -8.39 -11.64
C PHE A 136 -2.39 -9.35 -12.76
N VAL A 137 -3.50 -9.08 -13.46
CA VAL A 137 -3.96 -9.85 -14.63
C VAL A 137 -4.33 -8.93 -15.79
N ASP A 138 -4.19 -9.45 -17.02
CA ASP A 138 -4.53 -8.68 -18.23
C ASP A 138 -6.00 -8.78 -18.60
N GLN A 139 -6.70 -9.82 -18.10
CA GLN A 139 -8.10 -10.09 -18.38
C GLN A 139 -8.85 -10.40 -17.09
N ALA A 140 -10.12 -10.04 -17.05
CA ALA A 140 -11.05 -10.36 -15.96
C ALA A 140 -12.40 -10.81 -16.59
N GLU A 141 -12.97 -11.88 -16.05
CA GLU A 141 -14.26 -12.40 -16.51
C GLU A 141 -15.43 -11.51 -16.07
N TRP A 142 -15.30 -10.89 -14.91
CA TRP A 142 -16.24 -9.90 -14.34
C TRP A 142 -15.46 -8.88 -13.52
N LEU A 143 -16.10 -7.77 -13.21
CA LEU A 143 -15.56 -6.75 -12.31
C LEU A 143 -16.56 -6.48 -11.21
N SER A 144 -16.07 -6.39 -9.97
CA SER A 144 -16.84 -5.91 -8.85
C SER A 144 -16.75 -4.39 -8.74
N ASP A 145 -17.83 -3.80 -8.26
CA ASP A 145 -17.92 -2.37 -7.98
C ASP A 145 -18.17 -2.17 -6.47
N TYR A 146 -17.26 -1.47 -5.81
CA TYR A 146 -17.33 -1.10 -4.39
C TYR A 146 -17.53 0.40 -4.18
N THR A 147 -17.99 1.08 -5.21
CA THR A 147 -18.46 2.46 -5.09
C THR A 147 -19.86 2.49 -4.45
N TYR A 148 -20.20 3.54 -3.77
CA TYR A 148 -21.54 3.84 -3.23
C TYR A 148 -22.03 2.97 -2.07
N ARG A 149 -22.62 1.78 -2.33
CA ARG A 149 -23.36 0.98 -1.33
C ARG A 149 -22.65 -0.32 -0.97
N HIS A 150 -21.68 -0.71 -1.75
CA HIS A 150 -20.94 -1.95 -1.54
C HIS A 150 -19.64 -1.65 -0.82
N ILE A 151 -19.45 -2.26 0.36
CA ILE A 151 -18.25 -2.07 1.16
C ILE A 151 -17.33 -3.27 0.93
N TYR A 152 -16.13 -3.01 0.43
CA TYR A 152 -15.18 -4.05 0.04
C TYR A 152 -14.92 -5.08 1.15
N TYR A 153 -14.57 -4.65 2.36
CA TYR A 153 -14.22 -5.62 3.41
C TYR A 153 -15.37 -6.55 3.79
N GLN A 154 -16.64 -6.11 3.66
CA GLN A 154 -17.81 -6.95 3.91
C GLN A 154 -18.01 -8.03 2.85
N SER A 155 -17.42 -7.89 1.67
CA SER A 155 -17.48 -8.87 0.61
C SER A 155 -16.51 -10.06 0.82
N ILE A 156 -15.45 -9.86 1.60
CA ILE A 156 -14.39 -10.86 1.82
C ILE A 156 -14.93 -12.21 2.30
N PRO A 157 -15.84 -12.28 3.30
CA PRO A 157 -16.41 -13.55 3.74
C PRO A 157 -17.34 -14.20 2.73
N CYS A 158 -17.85 -13.44 1.75
CA CYS A 158 -18.87 -13.89 0.81
C CYS A 158 -18.29 -14.32 -0.55
N LYS A 159 -17.04 -13.98 -0.83
CA LYS A 159 -16.37 -14.25 -2.10
C LYS A 159 -15.08 -15.02 -1.88
N LYS A 160 -14.82 -16.02 -2.72
CA LYS A 160 -13.52 -16.70 -2.77
C LYS A 160 -12.56 -16.01 -3.74
N ILE A 161 -13.08 -15.53 -4.85
CA ILE A 161 -12.33 -14.83 -5.90
C ILE A 161 -13.07 -13.54 -6.22
N ASP A 162 -12.31 -12.48 -6.48
CA ASP A 162 -12.85 -11.21 -6.92
C ASP A 162 -11.94 -10.58 -7.99
N HIS A 163 -12.50 -9.68 -8.81
CA HIS A 163 -11.74 -8.95 -9.82
C HIS A 163 -12.13 -7.47 -9.78
N LEU A 164 -11.11 -6.62 -9.79
CA LEU A 164 -11.28 -5.16 -9.87
C LEU A 164 -10.39 -4.59 -10.97
N THR A 165 -10.70 -3.41 -11.47
CA THR A 165 -9.69 -2.64 -12.18
C THR A 165 -8.56 -2.31 -11.19
N THR A 166 -7.33 -2.15 -11.66
CA THR A 166 -6.22 -1.76 -10.79
C THR A 166 -6.49 -0.44 -10.08
N HIS A 167 -7.13 0.52 -10.77
CA HIS A 167 -7.54 1.79 -10.18
C HIS A 167 -8.52 1.58 -9.02
N ASP A 168 -9.58 0.80 -9.21
CA ASP A 168 -10.60 0.57 -8.17
C ASP A 168 -10.06 -0.27 -7.02
N TYR A 169 -9.13 -1.20 -7.30
CA TYR A 169 -8.43 -1.96 -6.28
C TYR A 169 -7.63 -1.05 -5.33
N LEU A 170 -6.88 -0.08 -5.85
CA LEU A 170 -6.06 0.80 -5.03
C LEU A 170 -6.88 1.62 -4.02
N TRP A 171 -8.14 1.93 -4.33
CA TRP A 171 -9.01 2.76 -3.48
C TRP A 171 -10.37 2.10 -3.15
N ARG A 172 -10.35 0.81 -3.02
CA ARG A 172 -11.51 -0.01 -2.66
C ARG A 172 -12.09 0.27 -1.28
#